data_f44940c32f12ecf71258cbe0b30a506e
#
_entry.id   f44940c32f12ecf71258cbe0b30a506e
#
_cell.length_a   1.000
_cell.length_b   1.000
_cell.length_c   1.000
_cell.angle_alpha   90.00
_cell.angle_beta   90.00
_cell.angle_gamma   90.00
#
_symmetry.space_group_name_H-M   'P 1'
#
loop_
_entity.id
_entity.type
_entity.pdbx_description
1 polymer ?
#
loop_
_entity_poly.entity_id
_entity_poly.type
_entity_poly.pdbx_seq_one_letter_code
_entity_poly.pdbx_strand_id
1 'polypeptide(L)'
;ISLARSLTTLWTDSQTVLAIEPDTDILPLLRRAQTQAVALGDVDAQSQAMGVWGHLYEVMGNQQQAQRSSQDALSLAQSIGADQLAYQWQWQLGRLQTDRSQALTYYQAAVNSLENVRQDLVAVETDVRFLLRDAVEPLYRELVTLLLESPVPPQANLQQAVREIDALQLARLEDFLSCNLTQQVDLDETQLDPAAAIIYPIVLPDQLAVVVRLPQSDQVQFYRTQLPAEEINRTLDTLRIQIEQPFLSEQFFDLSQQVYDWLIRPVEAALTAQSIDTLVFVSDGALRNVPMAALHDGQRFLIERYGVALSPSLQLPVSQPLADVGLETLAFGLSEIRAEFLPHQGFTPLHNVETELATIRAQVNGKSLLNRRFTSENLQTLVDAEPAAVIHLATHG
;
A
#
# COMPACT_ATOMS: atom_id res chain seq x y z
N ILE A 1 26.03 -6.34 15.37
CA ILE A 1 24.83 -5.50 15.31
C ILE A 1 23.65 -6.35 14.84
N SER A 2 23.70 -6.98 13.68
CA SER A 2 22.61 -7.81 13.14
C SER A 2 22.15 -8.90 14.10
N LEU A 3 23.07 -9.63 14.73
CA LEU A 3 22.72 -10.64 15.72
C LEU A 3 21.98 -10.01 16.93
N ALA A 4 22.45 -8.87 17.44
CA ALA A 4 21.80 -8.20 18.55
C ALA A 4 20.40 -7.72 18.19
N ARG A 5 20.22 -7.20 16.96
CA ARG A 5 18.90 -6.82 16.43
C ARG A 5 17.95 -8.02 16.36
N SER A 6 18.39 -9.13 15.76
CA SER A 6 17.60 -10.37 15.68
C SER A 6 17.23 -10.91 17.05
N LEU A 7 18.14 -10.88 18.01
CA LEU A 7 17.86 -11.32 19.39
C LEU A 7 16.84 -10.40 20.08
N THR A 8 16.91 -9.07 19.84
CA THR A 8 15.93 -8.12 20.37
C THR A 8 14.55 -8.41 19.81
N THR A 9 14.43 -8.61 18.49
CA THR A 9 13.16 -8.97 17.85
C THR A 9 12.61 -10.29 18.37
N LEU A 10 13.45 -11.34 18.43
CA LEU A 10 13.04 -12.64 18.98
C LEU A 10 12.59 -12.55 20.44
N TRP A 11 13.28 -11.74 21.24
CA TRP A 11 12.89 -11.51 22.63
C TRP A 11 11.54 -10.81 22.75
N THR A 12 11.26 -9.85 21.84
CA THR A 12 9.96 -9.15 21.78
C THR A 12 8.84 -10.06 21.36
N ASP A 13 9.06 -10.89 20.32
CA ASP A 13 8.02 -11.74 19.73
C ASP A 13 7.74 -13.00 20.56
N SER A 14 8.73 -13.48 21.33
CA SER A 14 8.65 -14.76 22.02
C SER A 14 8.96 -14.70 23.52
N GLN A 15 8.33 -13.75 24.23
CA GLN A 15 8.53 -13.58 25.69
C GLN A 15 8.37 -14.86 26.53
N THR A 16 7.86 -15.95 25.96
CA THR A 16 7.57 -17.20 26.67
C THR A 16 8.36 -18.44 26.19
N VAL A 17 9.07 -18.37 25.06
CA VAL A 17 9.65 -19.56 24.41
C VAL A 17 11.19 -19.60 24.43
N LEU A 18 11.84 -18.45 24.40
CA LEU A 18 13.30 -18.36 24.40
C LEU A 18 13.78 -17.67 25.68
N ALA A 19 14.67 -18.33 26.42
CA ALA A 19 15.31 -17.76 27.59
C ALA A 19 16.43 -16.79 27.16
N ILE A 20 16.06 -15.67 26.51
CA ILE A 20 16.98 -14.59 26.13
C ILE A 20 16.95 -13.56 27.27
N GLU A 21 18.10 -13.32 27.86
CA GLU A 21 18.30 -12.31 28.90
C GLU A 21 18.98 -11.08 28.28
N PRO A 22 18.30 -9.92 28.16
CA PRO A 22 18.86 -8.73 27.53
C PRO A 22 20.23 -8.32 28.07
N ASP A 23 20.39 -8.39 29.40
CA ASP A 23 21.61 -7.96 30.07
C ASP A 23 22.83 -8.87 29.80
N THR A 24 22.61 -10.15 29.60
CA THR A 24 23.67 -11.15 29.41
C THR A 24 23.91 -11.49 27.94
N ASP A 25 22.87 -11.46 27.12
CA ASP A 25 22.93 -11.97 25.75
C ASP A 25 23.02 -10.83 24.71
N ILE A 26 22.33 -9.70 24.93
CA ILE A 26 22.22 -8.63 23.93
C ILE A 26 23.15 -7.46 24.24
N LEU A 27 23.15 -6.92 25.47
CA LEU A 27 23.93 -5.74 25.82
C LEU A 27 25.45 -5.92 25.63
N PRO A 28 26.07 -7.09 25.96
CA PRO A 28 27.50 -7.29 25.71
C PRO A 28 27.87 -7.26 24.22
N LEU A 29 26.98 -7.77 23.36
CA LEU A 29 27.16 -7.73 21.89
C LEU A 29 27.13 -6.31 21.37
N LEU A 30 26.18 -5.49 21.84
CA LEU A 30 26.08 -4.08 21.44
C LEU A 30 27.25 -3.26 21.94
N ARG A 31 27.72 -3.46 23.18
CA ARG A 31 28.92 -2.81 23.72
C ARG A 31 30.16 -3.12 22.86
N ARG A 32 30.34 -4.41 22.51
CA ARG A 32 31.44 -4.84 21.67
C ARG A 32 31.36 -4.25 20.28
N ALA A 33 30.17 -4.24 19.67
CA ALA A 33 29.91 -3.66 18.35
C ALA A 33 30.27 -2.15 18.35
N GLN A 34 29.77 -1.41 19.35
CA GLN A 34 30.05 0.03 19.50
C GLN A 34 31.55 0.30 19.67
N THR A 35 32.22 -0.46 20.55
CA THR A 35 33.67 -0.30 20.77
C THR A 35 34.47 -0.52 19.50
N GLN A 36 34.11 -1.55 18.73
CA GLN A 36 34.78 -1.85 17.45
C GLN A 36 34.48 -0.79 16.38
N ALA A 37 33.23 -0.35 16.28
CA ALA A 37 32.85 0.71 15.33
C ALA A 37 33.58 2.03 15.60
N VAL A 38 33.70 2.41 16.87
CA VAL A 38 34.50 3.59 17.28
C VAL A 38 36.00 3.41 16.94
N ALA A 39 36.57 2.25 17.24
CA ALA A 39 37.97 1.98 16.95
C ALA A 39 38.32 2.00 15.45
N LEU A 40 37.35 1.65 14.61
CA LEU A 40 37.47 1.67 13.13
C LEU A 40 37.09 3.01 12.51
N GLY A 41 36.53 3.94 13.28
CA GLY A 41 36.02 5.20 12.75
C GLY A 41 34.77 5.01 11.85
N ASP A 42 34.09 3.86 11.96
CA ASP A 42 32.92 3.51 11.16
C ASP A 42 31.66 4.14 11.76
N VAL A 43 31.29 5.33 11.25
CA VAL A 43 30.15 6.12 11.75
C VAL A 43 28.81 5.43 11.45
N ASP A 44 28.70 4.72 10.33
CA ASP A 44 27.50 3.94 9.99
C ASP A 44 27.25 2.85 11.04
N ALA A 45 28.26 2.01 11.32
CA ALA A 45 28.18 0.99 12.34
C ALA A 45 27.93 1.57 13.75
N GLN A 46 28.49 2.74 14.08
CA GLN A 46 28.20 3.42 15.35
C GLN A 46 26.73 3.82 15.44
N SER A 47 26.17 4.43 14.40
CA SER A 47 24.76 4.80 14.31
C SER A 47 23.85 3.57 14.48
N GLN A 48 24.13 2.49 13.74
CA GLN A 48 23.38 1.25 13.85
C GLN A 48 23.42 0.65 15.25
N ALA A 49 24.58 0.60 15.89
CA ALA A 49 24.72 0.07 17.24
C ALA A 49 23.92 0.88 18.26
N MET A 50 23.99 2.22 18.17
CA MET A 50 23.23 3.12 19.05
C MET A 50 21.73 3.01 18.82
N GLY A 51 21.29 2.89 17.58
CA GLY A 51 19.85 2.74 17.26
C GLY A 51 19.26 1.42 17.74
N VAL A 52 19.99 0.30 17.57
CA VAL A 52 19.57 -1.01 18.15
C VAL A 52 19.57 -0.95 19.67
N TRP A 53 20.49 -0.21 20.28
CA TRP A 53 20.49 0.02 21.73
C TRP A 53 19.25 0.80 22.17
N GLY A 54 18.89 1.85 21.42
CA GLY A 54 17.67 2.61 21.65
C GLY A 54 16.42 1.70 21.58
N HIS A 55 16.35 0.83 20.57
CA HIS A 55 15.24 -0.12 20.44
C HIS A 55 15.17 -1.13 21.61
N LEU A 56 16.31 -1.65 22.03
CA LEU A 56 16.36 -2.53 23.19
C LEU A 56 15.79 -1.84 24.44
N TYR A 57 16.20 -0.59 24.70
CA TYR A 57 15.67 0.19 25.83
C TYR A 57 14.19 0.55 25.66
N GLU A 58 13.70 0.78 24.44
CA GLU A 58 12.27 0.97 24.14
C GLU A 58 11.47 -0.25 24.60
N VAL A 59 11.89 -1.45 24.20
CA VAL A 59 11.22 -2.70 24.56
C VAL A 59 11.35 -3.03 26.06
N MET A 60 12.44 -2.66 26.69
CA MET A 60 12.64 -2.77 28.16
C MET A 60 11.84 -1.73 28.96
N GLY A 61 11.13 -0.80 28.30
CA GLY A 61 10.37 0.27 28.95
C GLY A 61 11.24 1.40 29.51
N ASN A 62 12.53 1.45 29.20
CA ASN A 62 13.42 2.52 29.64
C ASN A 62 13.43 3.69 28.66
N GLN A 63 12.31 4.45 28.67
CA GLN A 63 12.06 5.52 27.71
C GLN A 63 13.17 6.57 27.62
N GLN A 64 13.76 6.96 28.74
CA GLN A 64 14.80 8.00 28.78
C GLN A 64 16.08 7.53 28.05
N GLN A 65 16.50 6.30 28.28
CA GLN A 65 17.69 5.75 27.61
C GLN A 65 17.40 5.44 26.16
N ALA A 66 16.19 4.95 25.84
CA ALA A 66 15.74 4.75 24.47
C ALA A 66 15.82 6.05 23.65
N GLN A 67 15.27 7.15 24.17
CA GLN A 67 15.33 8.46 23.50
C GLN A 67 16.77 8.96 23.28
N ARG A 68 17.62 8.85 24.30
CA ARG A 68 19.02 9.29 24.20
C ARG A 68 19.79 8.50 23.14
N SER A 69 19.72 7.17 23.22
CA SER A 69 20.43 6.31 22.28
C SER A 69 19.93 6.49 20.85
N SER A 70 18.61 6.65 20.65
CA SER A 70 18.04 6.93 19.33
C SER A 70 18.42 8.29 18.78
N GLN A 71 18.53 9.31 19.66
CA GLN A 71 18.97 10.65 19.26
C GLN A 71 20.46 10.67 18.86
N ASP A 72 21.30 9.94 19.59
CA ASP A 72 22.73 9.79 19.25
C ASP A 72 22.86 9.04 17.92
N ALA A 73 22.08 7.97 17.72
CA ALA A 73 22.04 7.24 16.46
C ALA A 73 21.63 8.11 15.27
N LEU A 74 20.56 8.92 15.44
CA LEU A 74 20.10 9.84 14.41
C LEU A 74 21.17 10.89 14.07
N SER A 75 21.81 11.46 15.10
CA SER A 75 22.88 12.46 14.90
C SER A 75 24.05 11.90 14.11
N LEU A 76 24.46 10.66 14.39
CA LEU A 76 25.49 9.95 13.63
C LEU A 76 25.05 9.71 12.18
N ALA A 77 23.84 9.21 11.93
CA ALA A 77 23.30 8.98 10.60
C ALA A 77 23.27 10.27 9.78
N GLN A 78 22.79 11.36 10.37
CA GLN A 78 22.73 12.67 9.73
C GLN A 78 24.11 13.24 9.40
N SER A 79 25.12 12.97 10.24
CA SER A 79 26.50 13.45 10.02
C SER A 79 27.14 12.87 8.76
N ILE A 80 26.65 11.73 8.27
CA ILE A 80 27.14 11.05 7.05
C ILE A 80 26.10 11.04 5.92
N GLY A 81 24.96 11.73 6.07
CA GLY A 81 23.90 11.76 5.08
C GLY A 81 23.23 10.40 4.83
N ALA A 82 23.17 9.53 5.83
CA ALA A 82 22.65 8.16 5.71
C ALA A 82 21.13 8.12 5.96
N ASP A 83 20.33 8.49 4.96
CA ASP A 83 18.86 8.48 5.04
C ASP A 83 18.31 7.08 5.32
N GLN A 84 18.98 6.01 4.85
CA GLN A 84 18.65 4.60 5.12
C GLN A 84 18.72 4.23 6.62
N LEU A 85 19.44 5.00 7.42
CA LEU A 85 19.49 4.87 8.88
C LEU A 85 18.60 5.92 9.54
N ALA A 86 18.63 7.16 9.04
CA ALA A 86 17.93 8.29 9.63
C ALA A 86 16.44 8.00 9.80
N TYR A 87 15.76 7.42 8.76
CA TYR A 87 14.33 7.12 8.86
C TYR A 87 14.01 6.16 10.00
N GLN A 88 14.85 5.15 10.24
CA GLN A 88 14.63 4.17 11.31
C GLN A 88 14.67 4.84 12.70
N TRP A 89 15.64 5.72 12.92
CA TRP A 89 15.80 6.39 14.20
C TRP A 89 14.79 7.53 14.41
N GLN A 90 14.38 8.21 13.33
CA GLN A 90 13.28 9.16 13.37
C GLN A 90 11.95 8.45 13.71
N TRP A 91 11.66 7.34 13.07
CA TRP A 91 10.48 6.51 13.37
C TRP A 91 10.48 6.04 14.83
N GLN A 92 11.60 5.50 15.31
CA GLN A 92 11.77 5.09 16.71
C GLN A 92 11.59 6.26 17.68
N LEU A 93 12.16 7.42 17.38
CA LEU A 93 11.96 8.63 18.19
C LEU A 93 10.51 9.08 18.18
N GLY A 94 9.81 8.94 17.06
CA GLY A 94 8.38 9.22 16.97
C GLY A 94 7.54 8.40 17.95
N ARG A 95 7.78 7.08 18.03
CA ARG A 95 7.12 6.18 19.00
C ARG A 95 7.43 6.54 20.45
N LEU A 96 8.63 7.04 20.72
CA LEU A 96 9.08 7.41 22.06
C LEU A 96 8.57 8.77 22.55
N GLN A 97 7.87 9.55 21.70
CA GLN A 97 7.29 10.81 22.13
C GLN A 97 5.97 10.61 22.87
N THR A 98 5.81 11.37 23.95
CA THR A 98 4.52 11.48 24.65
C THR A 98 3.67 12.66 24.13
N ASP A 99 4.33 13.66 23.57
CA ASP A 99 3.69 14.79 22.90
C ASP A 99 3.39 14.44 21.45
N ARG A 100 2.12 14.50 21.09
CA ARG A 100 1.63 14.17 19.75
C ARG A 100 2.23 15.03 18.64
N SER A 101 2.43 16.32 18.89
CA SER A 101 2.98 17.23 17.90
C SER A 101 4.44 16.89 17.60
N GLN A 102 5.20 16.53 18.63
CA GLN A 102 6.57 16.05 18.47
C GLN A 102 6.61 14.69 17.77
N ALA A 103 5.71 13.78 18.13
CA ALA A 103 5.60 12.48 17.44
C ALA A 103 5.36 12.68 15.94
N LEU A 104 4.36 13.49 15.56
CA LEU A 104 4.06 13.81 14.16
C LEU A 104 5.27 14.38 13.42
N THR A 105 6.05 15.25 14.08
CA THR A 105 7.28 15.82 13.49
C THR A 105 8.30 14.73 13.16
N TYR A 106 8.53 13.79 14.06
CA TYR A 106 9.45 12.68 13.84
C TYR A 106 8.97 11.69 12.80
N TYR A 107 7.67 11.34 12.82
CA TYR A 107 7.09 10.45 11.81
C TYR A 107 7.16 11.06 10.41
N GLN A 108 6.86 12.36 10.28
CA GLN A 108 6.97 13.04 8.99
C GLN A 108 8.42 13.09 8.50
N ALA A 109 9.38 13.35 9.39
CA ALA A 109 10.80 13.30 9.04
C ALA A 109 11.22 11.89 8.58
N ALA A 110 10.70 10.84 9.25
CA ALA A 110 10.97 9.46 8.88
C ALA A 110 10.43 9.11 7.49
N VAL A 111 9.20 9.54 7.18
CA VAL A 111 8.61 9.35 5.83
C VAL A 111 9.47 10.08 4.79
N ASN A 112 9.86 11.32 5.02
CA ASN A 112 10.69 12.09 4.07
C ASN A 112 12.04 11.40 3.82
N SER A 113 12.74 10.94 4.87
CA SER A 113 14.00 10.21 4.72
C SER A 113 13.82 8.87 4.00
N LEU A 114 12.72 8.17 4.26
CA LEU A 114 12.41 6.90 3.59
C LEU A 114 12.11 7.11 2.10
N GLU A 115 11.42 8.19 1.72
CA GLU A 115 11.16 8.53 0.32
C GLU A 115 12.46 8.83 -0.44
N ASN A 116 13.42 9.53 0.18
CA ASN A 116 14.74 9.73 -0.42
C ASN A 116 15.44 8.39 -0.71
N VAL A 117 15.42 7.47 0.28
CA VAL A 117 15.99 6.11 0.10
C VAL A 117 15.29 5.36 -1.02
N ARG A 118 13.97 5.46 -1.10
CA ARG A 118 13.17 4.78 -2.13
C ARG A 118 13.51 5.28 -3.53
N GLN A 119 13.66 6.58 -3.70
CA GLN A 119 14.06 7.18 -4.98
C GLN A 119 15.46 6.74 -5.41
N ASP A 120 16.40 6.63 -4.47
CA ASP A 120 17.76 6.17 -4.75
C ASP A 120 17.81 4.66 -5.11
N LEU A 121 17.00 3.83 -4.43
CA LEU A 121 16.96 2.37 -4.63
C LEU A 121 16.29 1.95 -5.93
N VAL A 122 15.30 2.67 -6.41
CA VAL A 122 14.65 2.39 -7.71
C VAL A 122 15.66 2.52 -8.87
N ALA A 123 16.74 3.28 -8.68
CA ALA A 123 17.83 3.39 -9.65
C ALA A 123 18.81 2.20 -9.64
N VAL A 124 18.76 1.33 -8.62
CA VAL A 124 19.72 0.22 -8.40
C VAL A 124 18.94 -1.06 -8.06
N GLU A 125 18.69 -1.91 -9.05
CA GLU A 125 17.95 -3.18 -9.02
C GLU A 125 18.02 -4.02 -7.72
N THR A 126 16.92 -4.64 -7.35
CA THR A 126 16.64 -5.98 -6.80
C THR A 126 16.12 -6.18 -5.38
N ASP A 127 16.24 -5.32 -4.38
CA ASP A 127 15.79 -5.66 -3.00
C ASP A 127 14.68 -4.76 -2.41
N VAL A 128 13.96 -4.03 -3.26
CA VAL A 128 12.90 -3.07 -2.84
C VAL A 128 11.71 -3.77 -2.15
N ARG A 129 11.43 -5.03 -2.50
CA ARG A 129 10.26 -5.80 -1.96
C ARG A 129 10.28 -6.00 -0.45
N PHE A 130 11.46 -6.18 0.14
CA PHE A 130 11.59 -6.32 1.60
C PHE A 130 11.34 -5.00 2.33
N LEU A 131 11.75 -3.89 1.75
CA LEU A 131 11.56 -2.56 2.35
C LEU A 131 10.07 -2.19 2.45
N LEU A 132 9.27 -2.50 1.44
CA LEU A 132 7.86 -2.11 1.42
C LEU A 132 7.08 -2.69 2.59
N ARG A 133 7.16 -4.00 2.79
CA ARG A 133 6.38 -4.71 3.80
C ARG A 133 6.85 -4.42 5.22
N ASP A 134 8.17 -4.39 5.43
CA ASP A 134 8.74 -4.40 6.77
C ASP A 134 9.03 -2.99 7.31
N ALA A 135 9.11 -1.99 6.45
CA ALA A 135 9.42 -0.62 6.84
C ALA A 135 8.41 0.40 6.30
N VAL A 136 8.13 0.41 5.00
CA VAL A 136 7.30 1.44 4.38
C VAL A 136 5.88 1.38 4.93
N GLU A 137 5.22 0.26 4.78
CA GLU A 137 3.82 0.12 5.19
C GLU A 137 3.58 0.38 6.68
N PRO A 138 4.36 -0.18 7.63
CA PRO A 138 4.16 0.10 9.05
C PRO A 138 4.35 1.58 9.40
N LEU A 139 5.37 2.24 8.86
CA LEU A 139 5.64 3.65 9.12
C LEU A 139 4.48 4.55 8.67
N TYR A 140 4.00 4.36 7.44
CA TYR A 140 2.86 5.12 6.91
C TYR A 140 1.58 4.88 7.71
N ARG A 141 1.31 3.62 8.10
CA ARG A 141 0.13 3.28 8.89
C ARG A 141 0.15 3.89 10.28
N GLU A 142 1.29 3.88 10.96
CA GLU A 142 1.45 4.52 12.26
C GLU A 142 1.26 6.04 12.16
N LEU A 143 1.84 6.69 11.13
CA LEU A 143 1.63 8.11 10.87
C LEU A 143 0.15 8.44 10.63
N VAL A 144 -0.52 7.68 9.76
CA VAL A 144 -1.96 7.88 9.46
C VAL A 144 -2.81 7.63 10.71
N THR A 145 -2.50 6.61 11.50
CA THR A 145 -3.18 6.37 12.78
C THR A 145 -3.06 7.59 13.69
N LEU A 146 -1.86 8.12 13.83
CA LEU A 146 -1.61 9.29 14.65
C LEU A 146 -2.33 10.55 14.10
N LEU A 147 -2.37 10.73 12.78
CA LEU A 147 -3.10 11.85 12.14
C LEU A 147 -4.61 11.79 12.39
N LEU A 148 -5.19 10.58 12.44
CA LEU A 148 -6.63 10.33 12.56
C LEU A 148 -7.10 9.95 13.97
N GLU A 149 -6.22 9.96 14.97
CA GLU A 149 -6.52 9.57 16.36
C GLU A 149 -7.60 10.48 17.01
N SER A 150 -7.55 11.79 16.73
CA SER A 150 -8.53 12.73 17.29
C SER A 150 -9.96 12.39 16.85
N PRO A 151 -10.96 12.49 17.73
CA PRO A 151 -12.38 12.39 17.33
C PRO A 151 -12.78 13.35 16.20
N VAL A 152 -12.17 14.52 16.16
CA VAL A 152 -12.34 15.52 15.12
C VAL A 152 -10.94 15.96 14.67
N PRO A 153 -10.33 15.26 13.71
CA PRO A 153 -8.99 15.64 13.24
C PRO A 153 -9.03 17.00 12.56
N PRO A 154 -7.98 17.83 12.70
CA PRO A 154 -7.84 19.06 11.93
C PRO A 154 -7.83 18.76 10.42
N GLN A 155 -8.32 19.70 9.60
CA GLN A 155 -8.34 19.53 8.14
C GLN A 155 -6.95 19.26 7.56
N ALA A 156 -5.91 19.91 8.08
CA ALA A 156 -4.53 19.65 7.66
C ALA A 156 -4.12 18.19 7.88
N ASN A 157 -4.53 17.58 9.01
CA ASN A 157 -4.24 16.18 9.30
C ASN A 157 -5.03 15.23 8.38
N LEU A 158 -6.29 15.55 8.07
CA LEU A 158 -7.10 14.76 7.14
C LEU A 158 -6.51 14.77 5.74
N GLN A 159 -6.14 15.95 5.24
CA GLN A 159 -5.47 16.10 3.94
C GLN A 159 -4.12 15.37 3.91
N GLN A 160 -3.35 15.45 5.00
CA GLN A 160 -2.10 14.73 5.11
C GLN A 160 -2.32 13.22 5.11
N ALA A 161 -3.27 12.70 5.89
CA ALA A 161 -3.60 11.27 5.92
C ALA A 161 -3.97 10.73 4.52
N VAL A 162 -4.72 11.50 3.74
CA VAL A 162 -5.03 11.17 2.34
C VAL A 162 -3.76 11.07 1.51
N ARG A 163 -2.87 12.08 1.58
CA ARG A 163 -1.58 12.04 0.84
C ARG A 163 -0.72 10.84 1.21
N GLU A 164 -0.63 10.52 2.52
CA GLU A 164 0.17 9.39 2.98
C GLU A 164 -0.40 8.04 2.52
N ILE A 165 -1.73 7.90 2.48
CA ILE A 165 -2.38 6.70 1.92
C ILE A 165 -2.16 6.61 0.41
N ASP A 166 -2.29 7.69 -0.33
CA ASP A 166 -2.00 7.72 -1.77
C ASP A 166 -0.54 7.33 -2.05
N ALA A 167 0.41 7.89 -1.30
CA ALA A 167 1.83 7.55 -1.42
C ALA A 167 2.11 6.08 -1.10
N LEU A 168 1.50 5.53 -0.06
CA LEU A 168 1.59 4.11 0.27
C LEU A 168 1.02 3.22 -0.84
N GLN A 169 -0.11 3.59 -1.43
CA GLN A 169 -0.73 2.83 -2.52
C GLN A 169 0.15 2.87 -3.78
N LEU A 170 0.71 4.04 -4.10
CA LEU A 170 1.64 4.19 -5.20
C LEU A 170 2.90 3.33 -4.99
N ALA A 171 3.50 3.37 -3.80
CA ALA A 171 4.66 2.55 -3.45
C ALA A 171 4.38 1.04 -3.63
N ARG A 172 3.18 0.59 -3.25
CA ARG A 172 2.75 -0.82 -3.46
C ARG A 172 2.57 -1.17 -4.93
N LEU A 173 2.06 -0.24 -5.72
CA LEU A 173 1.90 -0.45 -7.16
C LEU A 173 3.25 -0.52 -7.85
N GLU A 174 4.19 0.35 -7.49
CA GLU A 174 5.57 0.32 -7.99
C GLU A 174 6.29 -0.99 -7.63
N ASP A 175 6.13 -1.46 -6.39
CA ASP A 175 6.68 -2.75 -5.97
C ASP A 175 6.08 -3.92 -6.77
N PHE A 176 4.76 -3.93 -6.95
CA PHE A 176 4.07 -4.95 -7.72
C PHE A 176 4.49 -4.97 -9.19
N LEU A 177 4.59 -3.79 -9.81
CA LEU A 177 4.97 -3.64 -11.21
C LEU A 177 6.49 -3.72 -11.43
N SER A 178 7.28 -3.64 -10.35
CA SER A 178 8.74 -3.55 -10.41
C SER A 178 9.23 -2.41 -11.31
N CYS A 179 8.53 -1.27 -11.30
CA CYS A 179 8.86 -0.09 -12.07
C CYS A 179 8.60 1.19 -11.26
N ASN A 180 9.30 2.26 -11.64
CA ASN A 180 9.12 3.56 -11.02
C ASN A 180 8.01 4.34 -11.76
N LEU A 181 6.97 4.73 -11.04
CA LEU A 181 5.87 5.54 -11.54
C LEU A 181 6.06 7.05 -11.26
N THR A 182 7.29 7.49 -11.01
CA THR A 182 7.65 8.82 -10.50
C THR A 182 7.35 10.01 -11.40
N GLN A 183 6.71 9.86 -12.53
CA GLN A 183 6.06 10.99 -13.17
C GLN A 183 4.74 11.29 -12.44
N GLN A 184 4.87 11.75 -11.19
CA GLN A 184 3.74 12.23 -10.42
C GLN A 184 3.11 13.41 -11.16
N VAL A 185 1.96 13.17 -11.72
CA VAL A 185 1.04 14.24 -12.05
C VAL A 185 -0.04 14.16 -10.96
N ASP A 186 -0.02 15.12 -10.05
CA ASP A 186 -1.20 15.34 -9.22
C ASP A 186 -2.37 15.48 -10.19
N LEU A 187 -3.36 14.57 -10.07
CA LEU A 187 -4.61 14.75 -10.81
C LEU A 187 -5.16 16.09 -10.35
N ASP A 188 -5.00 17.08 -11.21
CA ASP A 188 -5.57 18.40 -10.99
C ASP A 188 -7.08 18.20 -10.81
N GLU A 189 -7.66 18.89 -9.83
CA GLU A 189 -9.08 18.81 -9.51
C GLU A 189 -9.98 19.07 -10.73
N THR A 190 -9.45 19.79 -11.72
CA THR A 190 -10.11 20.06 -13.01
C THR A 190 -10.28 18.84 -13.90
N GLN A 191 -9.57 17.74 -13.62
CA GLN A 191 -9.64 16.49 -14.40
C GLN A 191 -10.59 15.44 -13.81
N LEU A 192 -11.08 15.67 -12.59
CA LEU A 192 -12.10 14.83 -11.97
C LEU A 192 -13.49 15.27 -12.42
N ASP A 193 -14.37 14.30 -12.64
CA ASP A 193 -15.78 14.58 -12.90
C ASP A 193 -16.34 15.46 -11.76
N PRO A 194 -16.92 16.63 -12.07
CA PRO A 194 -17.50 17.52 -11.05
C PRO A 194 -18.65 16.89 -10.27
N ALA A 195 -19.19 15.76 -10.71
CA ALA A 195 -20.19 14.96 -10.00
C ALA A 195 -19.58 13.73 -9.28
N ALA A 196 -18.26 13.62 -9.20
CA ALA A 196 -17.58 12.52 -8.53
C ALA A 196 -17.16 12.87 -7.09
N ALA A 197 -17.43 11.96 -6.15
CA ALA A 197 -16.86 11.99 -4.80
C ALA A 197 -15.77 10.92 -4.65
N ILE A 198 -14.68 11.28 -3.96
CA ILE A 198 -13.57 10.36 -3.70
C ILE A 198 -13.68 9.85 -2.26
N ILE A 199 -13.64 8.55 -2.10
CA ILE A 199 -13.78 7.87 -0.82
C ILE A 199 -12.49 7.09 -0.51
N TYR A 200 -11.86 7.44 0.61
CA TYR A 200 -10.70 6.77 1.17
C TYR A 200 -11.12 5.96 2.40
N PRO A 201 -11.47 4.69 2.25
CA PRO A 201 -11.71 3.81 3.38
C PRO A 201 -10.36 3.26 3.88
N ILE A 202 -10.02 3.55 5.14
CA ILE A 202 -8.71 3.27 5.75
C ILE A 202 -8.91 2.36 6.96
N VAL A 203 -8.36 1.16 6.91
CA VAL A 203 -8.40 0.22 8.04
C VAL A 203 -7.25 0.53 8.99
N LEU A 204 -7.58 0.97 10.20
CA LEU A 204 -6.65 1.22 11.30
C LEU A 204 -6.80 0.16 12.40
N PRO A 205 -5.86 0.01 13.33
CA PRO A 205 -5.88 -1.10 14.30
C PRO A 205 -7.18 -1.24 15.10
N ASP A 206 -7.81 -0.14 15.47
CA ASP A 206 -8.98 -0.05 16.35
C ASP A 206 -10.20 0.63 15.71
N GLN A 207 -10.10 1.03 14.43
CA GLN A 207 -11.19 1.74 13.75
C GLN A 207 -11.12 1.58 12.22
N LEU A 208 -12.28 1.71 11.60
CA LEU A 208 -12.41 2.00 10.17
C LEU A 208 -12.63 3.50 10.00
N ALA A 209 -11.68 4.17 9.38
CA ALA A 209 -11.77 5.58 9.02
C ALA A 209 -12.24 5.71 7.57
N VAL A 210 -13.15 6.64 7.31
CA VAL A 210 -13.63 6.97 5.97
C VAL A 210 -13.40 8.47 5.76
N VAL A 211 -12.45 8.81 4.90
CA VAL A 211 -12.18 10.19 4.49
C VAL A 211 -12.81 10.41 3.13
N VAL A 212 -13.63 11.45 3.01
CA VAL A 212 -14.40 11.73 1.78
C VAL A 212 -14.07 13.12 1.27
N ARG A 213 -13.65 13.19 0.02
CA ARG A 213 -13.46 14.44 -0.70
C ARG A 213 -14.64 14.63 -1.65
N LEU A 214 -15.36 15.72 -1.44
CA LEU A 214 -16.47 16.12 -2.30
C LEU A 214 -15.97 17.12 -3.36
N PRO A 215 -16.56 17.13 -4.57
CA PRO A 215 -16.17 18.08 -5.60
C PRO A 215 -16.40 19.53 -5.15
N GLN A 216 -15.57 20.45 -5.66
CA GLN A 216 -15.65 21.88 -5.35
C GLN A 216 -15.50 22.24 -3.85
N SER A 217 -14.90 21.36 -3.05
CA SER A 217 -14.66 21.59 -1.63
C SER A 217 -13.20 21.31 -1.29
N ASP A 218 -12.50 22.31 -0.76
CA ASP A 218 -11.15 22.13 -0.19
C ASP A 218 -11.17 21.35 1.13
N GLN A 219 -12.37 21.15 1.70
CA GLN A 219 -12.54 20.43 2.95
C GLN A 219 -12.90 18.99 2.72
N VAL A 220 -12.19 18.09 3.38
CA VAL A 220 -12.50 16.67 3.43
C VAL A 220 -13.39 16.35 4.64
N GLN A 221 -14.33 15.45 4.45
CA GLN A 221 -15.19 14.95 5.53
C GLN A 221 -14.56 13.69 6.13
N PHE A 222 -14.78 13.49 7.42
CA PHE A 222 -14.23 12.37 8.16
C PHE A 222 -15.31 11.66 8.95
N TYR A 223 -15.37 10.36 8.77
CA TYR A 223 -16.25 9.46 9.51
C TYR A 223 -15.42 8.30 10.05
N ARG A 224 -15.83 7.75 11.18
CA ARG A 224 -15.17 6.59 11.76
C ARG A 224 -16.17 5.65 12.39
N THR A 225 -15.84 4.36 12.29
CA THR A 225 -16.53 3.28 12.99
C THR A 225 -15.49 2.62 13.90
N GLN A 226 -15.77 2.59 15.21
CA GLN A 226 -14.89 1.95 16.19
C GLN A 226 -15.05 0.43 16.07
N LEU A 227 -14.10 -0.20 15.42
CA LEU A 227 -14.06 -1.64 15.18
C LEU A 227 -12.60 -2.09 15.08
N PRO A 228 -12.22 -3.20 15.72
CA PRO A 228 -10.89 -3.77 15.53
C PRO A 228 -10.63 -4.17 14.08
N ALA A 229 -9.41 -3.93 13.58
CA ALA A 229 -9.03 -4.30 12.21
C ALA A 229 -9.27 -5.80 11.91
N GLU A 230 -9.10 -6.66 12.91
CA GLU A 230 -9.36 -8.10 12.77
C GLU A 230 -10.83 -8.40 12.44
N GLU A 231 -11.77 -7.69 13.08
CA GLU A 231 -13.20 -7.84 12.83
C GLU A 231 -13.57 -7.32 11.44
N ILE A 232 -13.01 -6.15 11.06
CA ILE A 232 -13.19 -5.59 9.72
C ILE A 232 -12.70 -6.58 8.67
N ASN A 233 -11.46 -7.05 8.77
CA ASN A 233 -10.87 -7.96 7.81
C ASN A 233 -11.65 -9.28 7.72
N ARG A 234 -12.07 -9.85 8.85
CA ARG A 234 -12.88 -11.08 8.87
C ARG A 234 -14.22 -10.90 8.15
N THR A 235 -14.88 -9.75 8.35
CA THR A 235 -16.15 -9.43 7.65
C THR A 235 -15.93 -9.30 6.14
N LEU A 236 -14.87 -8.58 5.72
CA LEU A 236 -14.55 -8.39 4.32
C LEU A 236 -14.17 -9.70 3.62
N ASP A 237 -13.36 -10.55 4.26
CA ASP A 237 -12.99 -11.87 3.74
C ASP A 237 -14.22 -12.77 3.60
N THR A 238 -15.13 -12.75 4.58
CA THR A 238 -16.36 -13.51 4.52
C THR A 238 -17.26 -13.01 3.39
N LEU A 239 -17.41 -11.69 3.25
CA LEU A 239 -18.18 -11.09 2.14
C LEU A 239 -17.60 -11.50 0.79
N ARG A 240 -16.28 -11.45 0.62
CA ARG A 240 -15.62 -11.89 -0.61
C ARG A 240 -15.94 -13.34 -0.95
N ILE A 241 -15.87 -14.25 0.03
CA ILE A 241 -16.22 -15.67 -0.16
C ILE A 241 -17.70 -15.83 -0.57
N GLN A 242 -18.61 -15.03 0.02
CA GLN A 242 -20.03 -15.09 -0.33
C GLN A 242 -20.32 -14.58 -1.75
N ILE A 243 -19.56 -13.59 -2.24
CA ILE A 243 -19.69 -13.08 -3.62
C ILE A 243 -19.27 -14.14 -4.66
N GLU A 244 -18.32 -15.00 -4.34
CA GLU A 244 -17.84 -16.07 -5.22
C GLU A 244 -18.87 -17.24 -5.34
N GLN A 245 -19.91 -17.26 -4.51
CA GLN A 245 -20.94 -18.31 -4.56
C GLN A 245 -21.84 -18.14 -5.79
N PRO A 246 -22.34 -19.25 -6.37
CA PRO A 246 -23.25 -19.20 -7.54
C PRO A 246 -24.56 -18.46 -7.28
N PHE A 247 -24.96 -18.31 -6.04
CA PHE A 247 -26.20 -17.67 -5.62
C PHE A 247 -25.95 -16.71 -4.46
N LEU A 248 -26.60 -15.56 -4.49
CA LEU A 248 -26.57 -14.60 -3.39
C LEU A 248 -27.38 -15.16 -2.21
N SER A 249 -26.70 -15.34 -1.07
CA SER A 249 -27.31 -15.83 0.17
C SER A 249 -27.84 -14.68 1.03
N GLU A 250 -28.69 -14.96 2.03
CA GLU A 250 -29.04 -13.96 3.05
C GLU A 250 -27.79 -13.41 3.74
N GLN A 251 -26.81 -14.25 4.03
CA GLN A 251 -25.54 -13.84 4.62
C GLN A 251 -24.80 -12.84 3.73
N PHE A 252 -24.84 -13.00 2.41
CA PHE A 252 -24.26 -12.01 1.50
C PHE A 252 -24.92 -10.64 1.70
N PHE A 253 -26.27 -10.57 1.72
CA PHE A 253 -26.97 -9.30 1.89
C PHE A 253 -26.68 -8.67 3.24
N ASP A 254 -26.66 -9.44 4.32
CA ASP A 254 -26.35 -8.94 5.67
C ASP A 254 -24.92 -8.34 5.74
N LEU A 255 -23.93 -9.06 5.23
CA LEU A 255 -22.55 -8.59 5.21
C LEU A 255 -22.36 -7.39 4.27
N SER A 256 -22.97 -7.43 3.11
CA SER A 256 -22.93 -6.35 2.13
C SER A 256 -23.55 -5.07 2.69
N GLN A 257 -24.69 -5.18 3.38
CA GLN A 257 -25.32 -4.06 4.08
C GLN A 257 -24.46 -3.56 5.23
N GLN A 258 -23.87 -4.45 6.01
CA GLN A 258 -22.96 -4.06 7.09
C GLN A 258 -21.78 -3.23 6.58
N VAL A 259 -21.15 -3.64 5.49
CA VAL A 259 -20.04 -2.89 4.88
C VAL A 259 -20.54 -1.56 4.28
N TYR A 260 -21.72 -1.56 3.66
CA TYR A 260 -22.37 -0.33 3.19
C TYR A 260 -22.58 0.67 4.34
N ASP A 261 -23.09 0.19 5.48
CA ASP A 261 -23.35 1.01 6.66
C ASP A 261 -22.04 1.59 7.27
N TRP A 262 -20.92 0.90 7.11
CA TRP A 262 -19.63 1.41 7.51
C TRP A 262 -19.07 2.48 6.57
N LEU A 263 -19.21 2.29 5.25
CA LEU A 263 -18.50 3.10 4.26
C LEU A 263 -19.36 4.22 3.67
N ILE A 264 -20.63 3.95 3.39
CA ILE A 264 -21.49 4.83 2.57
C ILE A 264 -22.56 5.52 3.42
N ARG A 265 -23.19 4.79 4.33
CA ARG A 265 -24.28 5.36 5.15
C ARG A 265 -23.91 6.66 5.85
N PRO A 266 -22.71 6.81 6.44
CA PRO A 266 -22.33 8.05 7.13
C PRO A 266 -22.24 9.27 6.21
N VAL A 267 -21.91 9.07 4.93
CA VAL A 267 -21.70 10.15 3.93
C VAL A 267 -22.90 10.33 3.01
N GLU A 268 -23.88 9.46 3.04
CA GLU A 268 -25.00 9.39 2.08
C GLU A 268 -25.79 10.71 1.95
N ALA A 269 -26.00 11.39 3.08
CA ALA A 269 -26.69 12.69 3.08
C ALA A 269 -25.88 13.76 2.33
N ALA A 270 -24.57 13.79 2.47
CA ALA A 270 -23.69 14.73 1.78
C ALA A 270 -23.60 14.42 0.28
N LEU A 271 -23.53 13.15 -0.10
CA LEU A 271 -23.56 12.71 -1.50
C LEU A 271 -24.86 13.15 -2.21
N THR A 272 -25.98 12.96 -1.54
CA THR A 272 -27.30 13.37 -2.06
C THR A 272 -27.40 14.88 -2.18
N ALA A 273 -26.95 15.65 -1.16
CA ALA A 273 -27.05 17.11 -1.15
C ALA A 273 -26.24 17.77 -2.28
N GLN A 274 -25.16 17.14 -2.72
CA GLN A 274 -24.29 17.64 -3.81
C GLN A 274 -24.56 16.97 -5.16
N SER A 275 -25.63 16.17 -5.28
CA SER A 275 -25.99 15.48 -6.52
C SER A 275 -24.82 14.67 -7.11
N ILE A 276 -24.16 13.91 -6.26
CA ILE A 276 -23.05 13.04 -6.68
C ILE A 276 -23.60 11.86 -7.48
N ASP A 277 -23.01 11.63 -8.66
CA ASP A 277 -23.38 10.52 -9.55
C ASP A 277 -22.32 9.42 -9.58
N THR A 278 -21.07 9.72 -9.21
CA THR A 278 -19.94 8.78 -9.26
C THR A 278 -19.21 8.73 -7.92
N LEU A 279 -18.88 7.52 -7.47
CA LEU A 279 -18.03 7.28 -6.31
C LEU A 279 -16.71 6.66 -6.77
N VAL A 280 -15.61 7.33 -6.46
CA VAL A 280 -14.25 6.84 -6.73
C VAL A 280 -13.66 6.34 -5.41
N PHE A 281 -13.40 5.04 -5.33
CA PHE A 281 -12.79 4.44 -4.15
C PHE A 281 -11.28 4.30 -4.31
N VAL A 282 -10.54 4.84 -3.35
CA VAL A 282 -9.12 4.56 -3.16
C VAL A 282 -9.00 3.61 -1.97
N SER A 283 -9.22 2.33 -2.24
CA SER A 283 -9.38 1.31 -1.21
C SER A 283 -8.06 0.86 -0.61
N ASP A 284 -8.03 0.66 0.71
CA ASP A 284 -6.87 0.18 1.46
C ASP A 284 -7.05 -1.28 1.93
N GLY A 285 -5.94 -2.01 2.05
CA GLY A 285 -5.90 -3.34 2.64
C GLY A 285 -6.86 -4.34 2.00
N ALA A 286 -7.61 -5.07 2.81
CA ALA A 286 -8.60 -6.07 2.38
C ALA A 286 -9.79 -5.46 1.61
N LEU A 287 -10.06 -4.16 1.77
CA LEU A 287 -11.11 -3.46 1.05
C LEU A 287 -10.91 -3.42 -0.47
N ARG A 288 -9.67 -3.61 -0.95
CA ARG A 288 -9.37 -3.72 -2.39
C ARG A 288 -9.98 -4.94 -3.05
N ASN A 289 -10.22 -5.98 -2.26
CA ASN A 289 -10.77 -7.24 -2.74
C ASN A 289 -12.31 -7.27 -2.70
N VAL A 290 -12.94 -6.19 -2.24
CA VAL A 290 -14.40 -6.06 -2.17
C VAL A 290 -14.89 -5.32 -3.40
N PRO A 291 -15.77 -5.90 -4.22
CA PRO A 291 -16.40 -5.18 -5.32
C PRO A 291 -17.41 -4.16 -4.77
N MET A 292 -16.97 -2.91 -4.59
CA MET A 292 -17.78 -1.83 -4.00
C MET A 292 -19.15 -1.67 -4.68
N ALA A 293 -19.24 -1.98 -5.97
CA ALA A 293 -20.48 -1.97 -6.73
C ALA A 293 -21.56 -2.92 -6.18
N ALA A 294 -21.14 -4.00 -5.51
CA ALA A 294 -22.01 -5.02 -4.93
C ALA A 294 -22.44 -4.73 -3.48
N LEU A 295 -22.03 -3.60 -2.90
CA LEU A 295 -22.54 -3.17 -1.60
C LEU A 295 -24.05 -2.88 -1.69
N HIS A 296 -24.81 -3.22 -0.64
CA HIS A 296 -26.27 -3.19 -0.64
C HIS A 296 -26.79 -2.34 0.53
N ASP A 297 -27.72 -1.41 0.27
CA ASP A 297 -28.23 -0.47 1.28
C ASP A 297 -29.41 -1.04 2.12
N GLY A 298 -29.81 -2.28 1.85
CA GLY A 298 -31.00 -2.96 2.37
C GLY A 298 -32.15 -3.01 1.35
N GLN A 299 -32.08 -2.25 0.24
CA GLN A 299 -33.10 -2.21 -0.81
C GLN A 299 -32.51 -2.43 -2.20
N ARG A 300 -31.32 -1.90 -2.49
CA ARG A 300 -30.66 -1.97 -3.80
C ARG A 300 -29.13 -1.93 -3.67
N PHE A 301 -28.49 -2.31 -4.73
CA PHE A 301 -27.03 -2.26 -4.84
C PHE A 301 -26.50 -0.85 -5.05
N LEU A 302 -25.27 -0.60 -4.62
CA LEU A 302 -24.61 0.70 -4.77
C LEU A 302 -24.56 1.13 -6.25
N ILE A 303 -24.26 0.18 -7.16
CA ILE A 303 -24.18 0.43 -8.60
C ILE A 303 -25.53 0.87 -9.23
N GLU A 304 -26.64 0.64 -8.57
CA GLU A 304 -27.96 1.11 -9.04
C GLU A 304 -28.19 2.60 -8.75
N ARG A 305 -27.36 3.20 -7.91
CA ARG A 305 -27.44 4.63 -7.53
C ARG A 305 -26.30 5.46 -8.05
N TYR A 306 -25.09 4.90 -8.10
CA TYR A 306 -23.87 5.61 -8.41
C TYR A 306 -23.04 4.85 -9.44
N GLY A 307 -22.36 5.58 -10.33
CA GLY A 307 -21.19 5.04 -11.01
C GLY A 307 -20.14 4.69 -9.98
N VAL A 308 -19.51 3.52 -10.08
CA VAL A 308 -18.49 3.06 -9.13
C VAL A 308 -17.18 2.88 -9.87
N ALA A 309 -16.17 3.63 -9.46
CA ALA A 309 -14.82 3.53 -9.95
C ALA A 309 -13.85 3.13 -8.82
N LEU A 310 -12.84 2.37 -9.16
CA LEU A 310 -11.75 2.01 -8.25
C LEU A 310 -10.47 2.64 -8.79
N SER A 311 -9.73 3.33 -7.93
CA SER A 311 -8.40 3.84 -8.25
C SER A 311 -7.40 3.30 -7.25
N PRO A 312 -6.24 2.79 -7.68
CA PRO A 312 -5.20 2.39 -6.75
C PRO A 312 -4.56 3.60 -6.05
N SER A 313 -4.49 4.75 -6.70
CA SER A 313 -4.05 6.04 -6.16
C SER A 313 -4.52 7.17 -7.08
N LEU A 314 -4.66 8.37 -6.55
CA LEU A 314 -4.92 9.57 -7.36
C LEU A 314 -3.62 10.24 -7.85
N GLN A 315 -2.46 9.79 -7.41
CA GLN A 315 -1.14 10.27 -7.87
C GLN A 315 -0.62 9.51 -9.10
N LEU A 316 -1.48 8.75 -9.78
CA LEU A 316 -1.08 8.05 -11.00
C LEU A 316 -0.85 9.04 -12.14
N PRO A 317 0.15 8.77 -13.02
CA PRO A 317 0.35 9.60 -14.20
C PRO A 317 -0.92 9.61 -15.06
N VAL A 318 -1.32 10.80 -15.47
CA VAL A 318 -2.46 10.97 -16.38
C VAL A 318 -2.12 10.29 -17.70
N SER A 319 -2.86 9.25 -18.04
CA SER A 319 -2.73 8.65 -19.36
C SER A 319 -3.19 9.64 -20.42
N GLN A 320 -2.42 9.77 -21.49
CA GLN A 320 -2.88 10.52 -22.66
C GLN A 320 -4.16 9.87 -23.19
N PRO A 321 -5.17 10.68 -23.64
CA PRO A 321 -6.35 10.12 -24.26
C PRO A 321 -5.97 9.18 -25.40
N LEU A 322 -6.52 7.96 -25.41
CA LEU A 322 -6.25 6.97 -26.46
C LEU A 322 -6.57 7.48 -27.89
N ALA A 323 -7.39 8.52 -27.99
CA ALA A 323 -7.70 9.18 -29.26
C ALA A 323 -6.48 9.90 -29.87
N ASP A 324 -5.53 10.33 -29.05
CA ASP A 324 -4.33 11.07 -29.48
C ASP A 324 -3.12 10.15 -29.69
N VAL A 325 -3.23 8.90 -29.27
CA VAL A 325 -2.20 7.86 -29.45
C VAL A 325 -2.73 6.85 -30.46
N GLY A 326 -2.02 6.63 -31.55
CA GLY A 326 -2.39 5.57 -32.50
C GLY A 326 -2.54 4.24 -31.74
N LEU A 327 -3.72 3.62 -31.81
CA LEU A 327 -3.99 2.34 -31.15
C LEU A 327 -3.16 1.23 -31.79
N GLU A 328 -1.92 1.06 -31.35
CA GLU A 328 -1.14 -0.15 -31.63
C GLU A 328 -1.34 -1.17 -30.51
N THR A 329 -1.63 -2.40 -30.88
CA THR A 329 -1.95 -3.48 -29.94
C THR A 329 -0.95 -4.62 -30.07
N LEU A 330 -0.40 -5.08 -28.95
CA LEU A 330 0.28 -6.35 -28.83
C LEU A 330 -0.68 -7.38 -28.20
N ALA A 331 -1.10 -8.38 -28.99
CA ALA A 331 -2.06 -9.38 -28.53
C ALA A 331 -1.40 -10.75 -28.41
N PHE A 332 -1.48 -11.34 -27.24
CA PHE A 332 -0.89 -12.64 -26.91
C PHE A 332 -1.97 -13.62 -26.48
N GLY A 333 -1.92 -14.85 -26.99
CA GLY A 333 -2.93 -15.84 -26.70
C GLY A 333 -2.40 -17.25 -26.48
N LEU A 334 -3.06 -17.97 -25.58
CA LEU A 334 -2.77 -19.37 -25.29
C LEU A 334 -4.09 -20.18 -25.36
N SER A 335 -4.40 -20.77 -26.54
CA SER A 335 -5.57 -21.62 -26.73
C SER A 335 -5.32 -23.08 -26.37
N GLU A 336 -4.06 -23.54 -26.45
CA GLU A 336 -3.63 -24.93 -26.19
C GLU A 336 -2.95 -25.02 -24.82
N ILE A 337 -3.14 -26.15 -24.14
CA ILE A 337 -2.42 -26.44 -22.90
C ILE A 337 -1.05 -27.00 -23.27
N ARG A 338 0.01 -26.41 -22.74
CA ARG A 338 1.35 -26.96 -22.89
C ARG A 338 1.54 -28.17 -21.99
N ALA A 339 2.29 -29.18 -22.47
CA ALA A 339 2.52 -30.41 -21.75
C ALA A 339 3.17 -30.19 -20.36
N GLU A 340 3.93 -29.12 -20.20
CA GLU A 340 4.60 -28.74 -18.95
C GLU A 340 3.61 -28.37 -17.83
N PHE A 341 2.40 -27.93 -18.18
CA PHE A 341 1.37 -27.52 -17.21
C PHE A 341 0.35 -28.61 -16.86
N LEU A 342 0.26 -29.67 -17.69
CA LEU A 342 -0.74 -30.75 -17.53
C LEU A 342 -0.75 -31.43 -16.14
N PRO A 343 0.36 -31.63 -15.42
CA PRO A 343 0.34 -32.39 -14.16
C PRO A 343 -0.13 -31.57 -12.95
N HIS A 344 -0.17 -30.25 -12.99
CA HIS A 344 -0.16 -29.45 -11.77
C HIS A 344 -1.28 -28.43 -11.60
N GLN A 345 -2.07 -28.09 -12.61
CA GLN A 345 -2.94 -26.90 -12.52
C GLN A 345 -4.38 -27.04 -13.04
N GLY A 346 -4.77 -28.19 -13.60
CA GLY A 346 -6.17 -28.45 -13.99
C GLY A 346 -6.74 -27.50 -15.07
N PHE A 347 -5.88 -26.81 -15.82
CA PHE A 347 -6.30 -25.90 -16.89
C PHE A 347 -6.99 -26.67 -18.03
N THR A 348 -7.98 -26.01 -18.65
CA THR A 348 -8.67 -26.52 -19.85
C THR A 348 -8.33 -25.67 -21.08
N PRO A 349 -8.37 -26.21 -22.31
CA PRO A 349 -8.15 -25.42 -23.52
C PRO A 349 -9.13 -24.26 -23.64
N LEU A 350 -8.62 -23.08 -24.06
CA LEU A 350 -9.42 -21.87 -24.27
C LEU A 350 -9.78 -21.75 -25.76
N HIS A 351 -10.88 -22.37 -26.18
CA HIS A 351 -11.27 -22.50 -27.60
C HIS A 351 -11.55 -21.18 -28.32
N ASN A 352 -11.85 -20.09 -27.60
CA ASN A 352 -12.24 -18.81 -28.20
C ASN A 352 -11.04 -17.87 -28.44
N VAL A 353 -9.87 -18.15 -27.89
CA VAL A 353 -8.69 -17.26 -27.96
C VAL A 353 -8.27 -16.95 -29.40
N GLU A 354 -8.30 -17.93 -30.31
CA GLU A 354 -7.93 -17.71 -31.72
C GLU A 354 -8.89 -16.74 -32.42
N THR A 355 -10.20 -16.90 -32.17
CA THR A 355 -11.23 -16.01 -32.71
C THR A 355 -11.13 -14.61 -32.12
N GLU A 356 -10.86 -14.51 -30.84
CA GLU A 356 -10.66 -13.26 -30.12
C GLU A 356 -9.47 -12.46 -30.69
N LEU A 357 -8.30 -13.10 -30.82
CA LEU A 357 -7.12 -12.47 -31.40
C LEU A 357 -7.34 -12.07 -32.88
N ALA A 358 -8.06 -12.90 -33.64
CA ALA A 358 -8.40 -12.58 -35.03
C ALA A 358 -9.33 -11.35 -35.11
N THR A 359 -10.29 -11.25 -34.20
CA THR A 359 -11.21 -10.09 -34.12
C THR A 359 -10.46 -8.82 -33.77
N ILE A 360 -9.56 -8.86 -32.78
CA ILE A 360 -8.72 -7.71 -32.42
C ILE A 360 -7.90 -7.24 -33.62
N ARG A 361 -7.22 -8.16 -34.31
CA ARG A 361 -6.40 -7.84 -35.49
C ARG A 361 -7.19 -7.27 -36.67
N ALA A 362 -8.48 -7.59 -36.77
CA ALA A 362 -9.34 -7.04 -37.82
C ALA A 362 -9.78 -5.60 -37.50
N GLN A 363 -9.75 -5.17 -36.27
CA GLN A 363 -10.25 -3.87 -35.81
C GLN A 363 -9.13 -2.90 -35.45
N VAL A 364 -7.98 -3.38 -35.00
CA VAL A 364 -6.88 -2.55 -34.47
C VAL A 364 -5.56 -3.00 -35.10
N ASN A 365 -4.70 -2.04 -35.44
CA ASN A 365 -3.34 -2.34 -35.88
C ASN A 365 -2.52 -2.96 -34.75
N GLY A 366 -1.65 -3.91 -35.09
CA GLY A 366 -0.76 -4.49 -34.09
C GLY A 366 -0.24 -5.87 -34.43
N LYS A 367 0.53 -6.44 -33.52
CA LYS A 367 1.10 -7.78 -33.63
C LYS A 367 0.41 -8.74 -32.71
N SER A 368 0.35 -10.01 -33.09
CA SER A 368 -0.16 -11.06 -32.21
C SER A 368 0.70 -12.30 -32.23
N LEU A 369 0.86 -12.90 -31.04
CA LEU A 369 1.51 -14.20 -30.86
C LEU A 369 0.54 -15.17 -30.22
N LEU A 370 0.47 -16.40 -30.78
CA LEU A 370 -0.45 -17.45 -30.34
C LEU A 370 0.34 -18.72 -30.01
N ASN A 371 -0.06 -19.40 -28.93
CA ASN A 371 0.42 -20.72 -28.51
C ASN A 371 1.95 -20.79 -28.40
N ARG A 372 2.62 -21.58 -29.24
CA ARG A 372 4.08 -21.77 -29.17
C ARG A 372 4.90 -20.53 -29.37
N ARG A 373 4.33 -19.48 -30.01
CA ARG A 373 5.01 -18.17 -30.17
C ARG A 373 4.84 -17.26 -28.96
N PHE A 374 3.85 -17.51 -28.12
CA PHE A 374 3.65 -16.77 -26.89
C PHE A 374 4.54 -17.37 -25.78
N THR A 375 5.71 -16.84 -25.61
CA THR A 375 6.69 -17.13 -24.55
C THR A 375 7.04 -15.88 -23.80
N SER A 376 7.55 -16.00 -22.57
CA SER A 376 8.01 -14.87 -21.77
C SER A 376 9.08 -14.05 -22.51
N GLU A 377 10.01 -14.71 -23.18
CA GLU A 377 11.07 -14.08 -23.97
C GLU A 377 10.52 -13.29 -25.15
N ASN A 378 9.57 -13.86 -25.92
CA ASN A 378 8.95 -13.18 -27.06
C ASN A 378 8.05 -12.02 -26.61
N LEU A 379 7.35 -12.16 -25.47
CA LEU A 379 6.59 -11.09 -24.85
C LEU A 379 7.51 -9.91 -24.51
N GLN A 380 8.56 -10.17 -23.74
CA GLN A 380 9.53 -9.16 -23.34
C GLN A 380 10.15 -8.48 -24.57
N THR A 381 10.63 -9.24 -25.52
CA THR A 381 11.27 -8.72 -26.75
C THR A 381 10.34 -7.80 -27.53
N LEU A 382 9.04 -8.14 -27.64
CA LEU A 382 8.10 -7.31 -28.36
C LEU A 382 7.70 -6.06 -27.57
N VAL A 383 7.52 -6.17 -26.27
CA VAL A 383 7.19 -5.01 -25.40
C VAL A 383 8.35 -4.02 -25.38
N ASP A 384 9.60 -4.51 -25.32
CA ASP A 384 10.79 -3.65 -25.30
C ASP A 384 11.07 -2.99 -26.66
N ALA A 385 10.76 -3.69 -27.74
CA ALA A 385 11.04 -3.20 -29.11
C ALA A 385 9.95 -2.26 -29.65
N GLU A 386 8.71 -2.42 -29.22
CA GLU A 386 7.55 -1.72 -29.78
C GLU A 386 6.61 -1.28 -28.65
N PRO A 387 6.72 -0.02 -28.19
CA PRO A 387 5.78 0.49 -27.22
C PRO A 387 4.37 0.49 -27.82
N ALA A 388 3.50 -0.34 -27.27
CA ALA A 388 2.10 -0.45 -27.68
C ALA A 388 1.19 0.22 -26.66
N ALA A 389 0.15 0.90 -27.13
CA ALA A 389 -0.85 1.52 -26.27
C ALA A 389 -1.70 0.48 -25.51
N VAL A 390 -1.84 -0.74 -26.08
CA VAL A 390 -2.62 -1.83 -25.49
C VAL A 390 -1.84 -3.14 -25.57
N ILE A 391 -1.70 -3.81 -24.44
CA ILE A 391 -1.23 -5.19 -24.37
C ILE A 391 -2.43 -6.07 -23.98
N HIS A 392 -2.82 -6.96 -24.88
CA HIS A 392 -3.92 -7.91 -24.68
C HIS A 392 -3.39 -9.32 -24.42
N LEU A 393 -3.75 -9.89 -23.28
CA LEU A 393 -3.34 -11.24 -22.86
C LEU A 393 -4.57 -12.14 -22.74
N ALA A 394 -4.75 -13.06 -23.68
CA ALA A 394 -5.82 -14.07 -23.69
C ALA A 394 -5.27 -15.42 -23.20
N THR A 395 -5.28 -15.62 -21.89
CA THR A 395 -4.76 -16.83 -21.22
C THR A 395 -5.51 -17.08 -19.92
N HIS A 396 -5.19 -18.19 -19.24
CA HIS A 396 -5.68 -18.44 -17.89
C HIS A 396 -5.07 -17.42 -16.91
N GLY A 397 -5.88 -16.91 -15.99
CA GLY A 397 -5.48 -16.00 -14.92
C GLY A 397 -5.14 -16.75 -13.64
#